data_d113cfb235f174be53d985147b239c47
#
_entry.id   d113cfb235f174be53d985147b239c47
#
_cell.length_a   1.000
_cell.length_b   1.000
_cell.length_c   1.000
_cell.angle_alpha   90.00
_cell.angle_beta   90.00
_cell.angle_gamma   90.00
#
_symmetry.space_group_name_H-M   'P 1'
#
loop_
_entity.id
_entity.type
_entity.pdbx_description
1 polymer ?
#
loop_
_entity_poly.entity_id
_entity_poly.type
_entity_poly.pdbx_seq_one_letter_code
_entity_poly.pdbx_strand_id
1 'polypeptide(L)'
;LVAGIATAILIVMIIISGVLLRKAFLKMDNYVDDLSGHISASSNKAIEHLPIGMIVLDEDNHIEWMNQFMTDHIETNVISENVNEVFPNILKQLEKVQEVEIENNNYYYHVRYSENEHCLYFFDMTETERTNELYEDSKPIIATIFLDNYDEICLLYTSPSPRDKR
;
A
#
# COMPACT_ATOMS: atom_id res chain seq x y z
N LEU A 1 46.96 31.21 55.47
CA LEU A 1 47.48 30.03 54.69
C LEU A 1 46.44 28.96 54.56
N VAL A 2 45.77 28.52 55.63
CA VAL A 2 44.75 27.43 55.60
C VAL A 2 43.54 27.79 54.71
N ALA A 3 43.02 29.04 54.80
CA ALA A 3 41.91 29.52 53.99
C ALA A 3 42.19 29.50 52.47
N GLY A 4 43.43 29.86 52.08
CA GLY A 4 43.83 29.84 50.66
C GLY A 4 43.96 28.45 50.09
N ILE A 5 44.38 27.48 50.90
CA ILE A 5 44.40 26.06 50.46
C ILE A 5 42.97 25.49 50.29
N ALA A 6 42.07 25.83 51.21
CA ALA A 6 40.66 25.38 51.12
C ALA A 6 39.93 25.91 49.88
N THR A 7 40.15 27.22 49.55
CA THR A 7 39.54 27.78 48.29
C THR A 7 40.13 27.18 47.04
N ALA A 8 41.42 26.88 47.00
CA ALA A 8 42.05 26.22 45.87
C ALA A 8 41.48 24.81 45.65
N ILE A 9 41.27 24.00 46.68
CA ILE A 9 40.65 22.67 46.61
C ILE A 9 39.22 22.77 46.10
N LEU A 10 38.44 23.75 46.57
CA LEU A 10 37.05 23.93 46.15
C LEU A 10 36.95 24.28 44.66
N ILE A 11 37.83 25.15 44.16
CA ILE A 11 37.90 25.47 42.73
C ILE A 11 38.23 24.25 41.89
N VAL A 12 39.21 23.43 42.31
CA VAL A 12 39.58 22.20 41.59
C VAL A 12 38.41 21.19 41.55
N MET A 13 37.69 21.03 42.67
CA MET A 13 36.53 20.17 42.73
C MET A 13 35.41 20.62 41.77
N ILE A 14 35.14 21.92 41.66
CA ILE A 14 34.16 22.49 40.73
C ILE A 14 34.57 22.21 39.27
N ILE A 15 35.85 22.41 38.95
CA ILE A 15 36.36 22.16 37.60
C ILE A 15 36.24 20.66 37.23
N ILE A 16 36.63 19.78 38.13
CA ILE A 16 36.52 18.31 37.91
C ILE A 16 35.05 17.91 37.72
N SER A 17 34.17 18.40 38.59
CA SER A 17 32.73 18.13 38.47
C SER A 17 32.15 18.63 37.14
N GLY A 18 32.51 19.83 36.68
CA GLY A 18 32.13 20.38 35.41
C GLY A 18 32.58 19.54 34.20
N VAL A 19 33.85 19.08 34.26
CA VAL A 19 34.39 18.20 33.18
C VAL A 19 33.69 16.84 33.15
N LEU A 20 33.41 16.25 34.31
CA LEU A 20 32.70 14.97 34.40
C LEU A 20 31.26 15.08 33.89
N LEU A 21 30.54 16.13 34.29
CA LEU A 21 29.17 16.42 33.80
C LEU A 21 29.18 16.59 32.27
N ARG A 22 30.11 17.41 31.76
CA ARG A 22 30.23 17.63 30.32
C ARG A 22 30.49 16.35 29.53
N LYS A 23 31.35 15.45 30.03
CA LYS A 23 31.60 14.14 29.44
C LYS A 23 30.36 13.25 29.49
N ALA A 24 29.60 13.29 30.58
CA ALA A 24 28.35 12.51 30.71
C ALA A 24 27.27 13.01 29.71
N PHE A 25 27.11 14.33 29.54
CA PHE A 25 26.19 14.90 28.57
C PHE A 25 26.56 14.54 27.13
N LEU A 26 27.83 14.69 26.73
CA LEU A 26 28.29 14.31 25.38
C LEU A 26 28.12 12.83 25.09
N LYS A 27 28.26 11.98 26.10
CA LYS A 27 28.02 10.53 25.92
C LYS A 27 26.53 10.22 25.79
N MET A 28 25.65 10.96 26.43
CA MET A 28 24.21 10.79 26.36
C MET A 28 23.65 11.27 25.00
N ASP A 29 24.13 12.41 24.50
CA ASP A 29 23.77 12.94 23.18
C ASP A 29 24.12 11.90 22.06
N ASN A 30 25.35 11.39 22.09
CA ASN A 30 25.76 10.36 21.12
C ASN A 30 24.94 9.07 21.22
N TYR A 31 24.51 8.66 22.42
CA TYR A 31 23.68 7.47 22.60
C TYR A 31 22.24 7.69 22.09
N VAL A 32 21.69 8.88 22.29
CA VAL A 32 20.34 9.23 21.78
C VAL A 32 20.35 9.33 20.25
N ASP A 33 21.38 9.94 19.67
CA ASP A 33 21.54 10.03 18.21
C ASP A 33 21.70 8.64 17.57
N ASP A 34 22.51 7.77 18.15
CA ASP A 34 22.72 6.40 17.67
C ASP A 34 21.42 5.57 17.76
N LEU A 35 20.71 5.65 18.89
CA LEU A 35 19.43 4.97 19.09
C LEU A 35 18.35 5.49 18.12
N SER A 36 18.26 6.80 17.94
CA SER A 36 17.33 7.43 17.01
C SER A 36 17.63 7.01 15.56
N GLY A 37 18.91 6.99 15.17
CA GLY A 37 19.35 6.54 13.86
C GLY A 37 19.00 5.07 13.59
N HIS A 38 19.20 4.19 14.57
CA HIS A 38 18.86 2.78 14.43
C HIS A 38 17.35 2.51 14.33
N ILE A 39 16.53 3.22 15.10
CA ILE A 39 15.07 3.12 15.03
C ILE A 39 14.58 3.63 13.67
N SER A 40 15.07 4.78 13.22
CA SER A 40 14.71 5.36 11.92
C SER A 40 15.12 4.45 10.75
N ALA A 41 16.34 3.90 10.78
CA ALA A 41 16.80 2.99 9.72
C ALA A 41 15.99 1.68 9.66
N SER A 42 15.61 1.13 10.82
CA SER A 42 14.79 -0.08 10.87
C SER A 42 13.35 0.19 10.44
N SER A 43 12.78 1.32 10.82
CA SER A 43 11.44 1.74 10.40
C SER A 43 11.39 2.02 8.89
N ASN A 44 12.38 2.73 8.35
CA ASN A 44 12.47 3.01 6.92
C ASN A 44 12.58 1.72 6.10
N LYS A 45 13.42 0.76 6.54
CA LYS A 45 13.48 -0.56 5.89
C LYS A 45 12.16 -1.32 5.93
N ALA A 46 11.44 -1.25 7.05
CA ALA A 46 10.14 -1.90 7.16
C ALA A 46 9.12 -1.29 6.19
N ILE A 47 9.07 0.04 6.08
CA ILE A 47 8.20 0.76 5.15
C ILE A 47 8.57 0.47 3.70
N GLU A 48 9.86 0.43 3.38
CA GLU A 48 10.40 0.15 2.05
C GLU A 48 9.91 -1.21 1.50
N HIS A 49 9.82 -2.22 2.38
CA HIS A 49 9.47 -3.60 2.00
C HIS A 49 8.05 -4.01 2.41
N LEU A 50 7.17 -3.06 2.72
CA LEU A 50 5.76 -3.38 2.94
C LEU A 50 5.13 -3.94 1.67
N PRO A 51 4.27 -4.97 1.77
CA PRO A 51 3.51 -5.52 0.64
C PRO A 51 2.28 -4.63 0.31
N ILE A 52 2.41 -3.34 0.48
CA ILE A 52 1.41 -2.31 0.22
C ILE A 52 2.15 -1.18 -0.49
N GLY A 53 1.60 -0.70 -1.59
CA GLY A 53 2.17 0.44 -2.30
C GLY A 53 1.97 1.73 -1.52
N MET A 54 3.03 2.52 -1.44
CA MET A 54 2.99 3.85 -0.80
C MET A 54 3.63 4.88 -1.72
N ILE A 55 2.92 5.98 -1.93
CA ILE A 55 3.41 7.15 -2.67
C ILE A 55 3.16 8.38 -1.81
N VAL A 56 4.23 9.12 -1.51
CA VAL A 56 4.18 10.40 -0.81
C VAL A 56 4.20 11.54 -1.82
N LEU A 57 3.31 12.50 -1.64
CA LEU A 57 3.17 13.66 -2.51
C LEU A 57 3.66 14.92 -1.81
N ASP A 58 4.19 15.86 -2.58
CA ASP A 58 4.46 17.22 -2.14
C ASP A 58 3.18 18.09 -2.13
N GLU A 59 3.31 19.38 -1.76
CA GLU A 59 2.20 20.34 -1.70
C GLU A 59 1.57 20.61 -3.08
N ASP A 60 2.31 20.38 -4.18
CA ASP A 60 1.88 20.56 -5.57
C ASP A 60 1.39 19.26 -6.24
N ASN A 61 1.26 18.19 -5.46
CA ASN A 61 0.85 16.84 -5.90
C ASN A 61 1.85 16.15 -6.84
N HIS A 62 3.15 16.48 -6.74
CA HIS A 62 4.19 15.70 -7.39
C HIS A 62 4.64 14.56 -6.47
N ILE A 63 5.08 13.48 -7.07
CA ILE A 63 5.57 12.30 -6.36
C ILE A 63 6.94 12.60 -5.78
N GLU A 64 7.01 12.77 -4.45
CA GLU A 64 8.25 13.00 -3.72
C GLU A 64 8.99 11.69 -3.43
N TRP A 65 8.24 10.66 -3.06
CA TRP A 65 8.80 9.35 -2.69
C TRP A 65 7.80 8.23 -2.93
N MET A 66 8.31 7.05 -3.20
CA MET A 66 7.56 5.80 -3.24
C MET A 66 8.37 4.64 -2.65
N ASN A 67 7.70 3.66 -2.09
CA ASN A 67 8.36 2.46 -1.58
C ASN A 67 8.71 1.47 -2.69
N GLN A 68 9.49 0.43 -2.33
CA GLN A 68 9.95 -0.59 -3.27
C GLN A 68 8.80 -1.29 -3.99
N PHE A 69 7.69 -1.56 -3.28
CA PHE A 69 6.51 -2.17 -3.88
C PHE A 69 6.02 -1.38 -5.10
N MET A 70 5.85 -0.07 -4.97
CA MET A 70 5.41 0.78 -6.10
C MET A 70 6.48 0.89 -7.19
N THR A 71 7.75 0.96 -6.81
CA THR A 71 8.86 0.97 -7.78
C THR A 71 8.88 -0.28 -8.66
N ASP A 72 8.56 -1.45 -8.10
CA ASP A 72 8.51 -2.72 -8.83
C ASP A 72 7.28 -2.84 -9.75
N HIS A 73 6.20 -2.09 -9.46
CA HIS A 73 4.93 -2.16 -10.21
C HIS A 73 4.75 -1.02 -11.22
N ILE A 74 5.53 0.05 -11.11
CA ILE A 74 5.55 1.17 -12.05
C ILE A 74 6.80 1.04 -12.91
N GLU A 75 6.63 0.82 -14.21
CA GLU A 75 7.73 0.55 -15.15
C GLU A 75 8.67 1.73 -15.40
N THR A 76 8.26 2.95 -15.01
CA THR A 76 9.02 4.18 -15.29
C THR A 76 9.37 4.91 -13.99
N ASN A 77 10.47 5.68 -14.03
CA ASN A 77 10.80 6.55 -12.91
C ASN A 77 9.89 7.80 -12.95
N VAL A 78 8.92 7.83 -12.04
CA VAL A 78 7.89 8.87 -11.93
C VAL A 78 8.16 9.86 -10.79
N ILE A 79 9.32 9.79 -10.15
CA ILE A 79 9.70 10.75 -9.09
C ILE A 79 9.73 12.17 -9.71
N SER A 80 9.12 13.12 -9.01
CA SER A 80 8.89 14.51 -9.41
C SER A 80 7.84 14.70 -10.54
N GLU A 81 7.15 13.67 -10.99
CA GLU A 81 6.01 13.80 -11.89
C GLU A 81 4.73 14.09 -11.09
N ASN A 82 3.76 14.78 -11.73
CA ASN A 82 2.45 15.00 -11.09
C ASN A 82 1.67 13.68 -11.04
N VAL A 83 1.14 13.35 -9.87
CA VAL A 83 0.44 12.07 -9.66
C VAL A 83 -0.75 11.88 -10.60
N ASN A 84 -1.41 12.96 -11.05
CA ASN A 84 -2.51 12.87 -12.02
C ASN A 84 -2.06 12.56 -13.45
N GLU A 85 -0.76 12.68 -13.75
CA GLU A 85 -0.20 12.26 -15.05
C GLU A 85 0.05 10.75 -15.03
N VAL A 86 0.47 10.22 -13.90
CA VAL A 86 0.72 8.78 -13.69
C VAL A 86 -0.60 8.01 -13.48
N PHE A 87 -1.49 8.56 -12.65
CA PHE A 87 -2.82 8.00 -12.35
C PHE A 87 -3.90 9.04 -12.67
N PRO A 88 -4.49 9.03 -13.85
CA PRO A 88 -5.40 10.08 -14.32
C PRO A 88 -6.59 10.33 -13.40
N ASN A 89 -6.71 11.57 -12.91
CA ASN A 89 -7.80 12.04 -12.05
C ASN A 89 -7.93 11.34 -10.69
N ILE A 90 -6.92 10.65 -10.21
CA ILE A 90 -6.98 9.88 -8.95
C ILE A 90 -7.38 10.77 -7.75
N LEU A 91 -6.75 11.92 -7.58
CA LEU A 91 -7.05 12.83 -6.47
C LEU A 91 -8.49 13.37 -6.53
N LYS A 92 -8.99 13.73 -7.72
CA LYS A 92 -10.38 14.19 -7.89
C LYS A 92 -11.42 13.12 -7.59
N GLN A 93 -11.07 11.85 -7.79
CA GLN A 93 -11.92 10.73 -7.42
C GLN A 93 -11.90 10.53 -5.91
N LEU A 94 -10.72 10.58 -5.28
CA LEU A 94 -10.53 10.42 -3.85
C LEU A 94 -11.09 11.58 -3.01
N GLU A 95 -11.23 12.78 -3.57
CA GLU A 95 -11.98 13.90 -2.95
C GLU A 95 -13.47 13.59 -2.75
N LYS A 96 -14.05 12.75 -3.60
CA LYS A 96 -15.48 12.41 -3.57
C LYS A 96 -15.79 11.15 -2.78
N VAL A 97 -14.86 10.19 -2.81
CA VAL A 97 -14.97 8.89 -2.15
C VAL A 97 -13.66 8.59 -1.44
N GLN A 98 -13.74 7.95 -0.28
CA GLN A 98 -12.55 7.68 0.54
C GLN A 98 -11.60 6.69 -0.10
N GLU A 99 -12.08 5.88 -1.03
CA GLU A 99 -11.37 4.77 -1.64
C GLU A 99 -11.77 4.65 -3.11
N VAL A 100 -10.81 4.38 -3.96
CA VAL A 100 -10.99 4.25 -5.42
C VAL A 100 -10.31 2.99 -5.91
N GLU A 101 -10.96 2.26 -6.80
CA GLU A 101 -10.38 1.14 -7.52
C GLU A 101 -9.80 1.64 -8.84
N ILE A 102 -8.57 1.26 -9.11
CA ILE A 102 -7.87 1.59 -10.35
C ILE A 102 -7.19 0.36 -10.94
N GLU A 103 -7.12 0.32 -12.26
CA GLU A 103 -6.31 -0.62 -13.00
C GLU A 103 -5.11 0.11 -13.60
N ASN A 104 -3.91 -0.44 -13.37
CA ASN A 104 -2.68 0.05 -13.99
C ASN A 104 -1.75 -1.12 -14.28
N ASN A 105 -1.25 -1.22 -15.52
CA ASN A 105 -0.33 -2.26 -15.98
C ASN A 105 -0.78 -3.69 -15.62
N ASN A 106 -2.05 -4.04 -15.81
CA ASN A 106 -2.63 -5.35 -15.46
C ASN A 106 -2.68 -5.66 -13.96
N TYR A 107 -2.48 -4.67 -13.11
CA TYR A 107 -2.69 -4.77 -11.66
C TYR A 107 -3.93 -4.00 -11.26
N TYR A 108 -4.73 -4.57 -10.38
CA TYR A 108 -5.91 -3.93 -9.78
C TYR A 108 -5.55 -3.45 -8.39
N TYR A 109 -5.75 -2.15 -8.14
CA TYR A 109 -5.45 -1.54 -6.85
C TYR A 109 -6.69 -0.93 -6.24
N HIS A 110 -6.83 -1.14 -4.94
CA HIS A 110 -7.70 -0.34 -4.10
C HIS A 110 -6.86 0.77 -3.49
N VAL A 111 -7.18 2.02 -3.78
CA VAL A 111 -6.35 3.18 -3.41
C VAL A 111 -7.06 4.03 -2.39
N ARG A 112 -6.33 4.42 -1.33
CA ARG A 112 -6.77 5.34 -0.29
C ARG A 112 -5.79 6.49 -0.17
N TYR A 113 -6.29 7.69 0.07
CA TYR A 113 -5.48 8.89 0.32
C TYR A 113 -5.58 9.35 1.77
N SER A 114 -4.45 9.65 2.38
CA SER A 114 -4.35 10.29 3.69
C SER A 114 -3.93 11.75 3.51
N GLU A 115 -4.86 12.69 3.72
CA GLU A 115 -4.58 14.13 3.59
C GLU A 115 -3.52 14.61 4.60
N ASN A 116 -3.56 14.10 5.83
CA ASN A 116 -2.62 14.50 6.89
C ASN A 116 -1.17 14.14 6.58
N GLU A 117 -0.97 13.06 5.85
CA GLU A 117 0.35 12.50 5.55
C GLU A 117 0.76 12.77 4.10
N HIS A 118 -0.13 13.36 3.28
CA HIS A 118 0.03 13.51 1.84
C HIS A 118 0.46 12.20 1.18
N CYS A 119 -0.14 11.08 1.61
CA CYS A 119 0.26 9.74 1.18
C CYS A 119 -0.90 8.98 0.54
N LEU A 120 -0.62 8.35 -0.60
CA LEU A 120 -1.48 7.38 -1.27
C LEU A 120 -1.05 5.97 -0.89
N TYR A 121 -2.02 5.15 -0.49
CA TYR A 121 -1.84 3.73 -0.18
C TYR A 121 -2.51 2.88 -1.25
N PHE A 122 -1.75 1.95 -1.83
CA PHE A 122 -2.18 1.05 -2.90
C PHE A 122 -2.23 -0.37 -2.37
N PHE A 123 -3.41 -0.95 -2.32
CA PHE A 123 -3.62 -2.34 -1.93
C PHE A 123 -3.82 -3.17 -3.18
N ASP A 124 -2.94 -4.14 -3.42
CA ASP A 124 -3.05 -5.02 -4.59
C ASP A 124 -4.22 -6.00 -4.42
N MET A 125 -5.18 -5.90 -5.31
CA MET A 125 -6.37 -6.74 -5.37
C MET A 125 -6.40 -7.65 -6.61
N THR A 126 -5.28 -7.72 -7.33
CA THR A 126 -5.19 -8.40 -8.64
C THR A 126 -5.61 -9.87 -8.58
N GLU A 127 -5.16 -10.61 -7.57
CA GLU A 127 -5.55 -12.02 -7.41
C GLU A 127 -7.03 -12.17 -7.06
N THR A 128 -7.57 -11.24 -6.27
CA THR A 128 -8.99 -11.23 -5.90
C THR A 128 -9.86 -10.99 -7.11
N GLU A 129 -9.53 -9.98 -7.93
CA GLU A 129 -10.28 -9.65 -9.13
C GLU A 129 -10.23 -10.77 -10.19
N ARG A 130 -9.05 -11.33 -10.43
CA ARG A 130 -8.91 -12.49 -11.33
C ARG A 130 -9.74 -13.70 -10.88
N THR A 131 -9.79 -13.93 -9.57
CA THR A 131 -10.60 -15.01 -8.99
C THR A 131 -12.10 -14.73 -9.16
N ASN A 132 -12.52 -13.47 -8.96
CA ASN A 132 -13.90 -13.05 -9.18
C ASN A 132 -14.32 -13.20 -10.64
N GLU A 133 -13.48 -12.78 -11.59
CA GLU A 133 -13.74 -12.96 -13.03
C GLU A 133 -13.91 -14.43 -13.39
N LEU A 134 -13.00 -15.30 -12.92
CA LEU A 134 -13.11 -16.74 -13.13
C LEU A 134 -14.38 -17.34 -12.52
N TYR A 135 -14.80 -16.84 -11.36
CA TYR A 135 -16.03 -17.27 -10.70
C TYR A 135 -17.26 -16.82 -11.48
N GLU A 136 -17.32 -15.57 -11.96
CA GLU A 136 -18.41 -15.06 -12.78
C GLU A 136 -18.55 -15.86 -14.10
N ASP A 137 -17.43 -16.11 -14.77
CA ASP A 137 -17.39 -16.90 -16.02
C ASP A 137 -17.81 -18.37 -15.81
N SER A 138 -17.61 -18.91 -14.62
CA SER A 138 -17.95 -20.29 -14.27
C SER A 138 -19.40 -20.47 -13.79
N LYS A 139 -20.16 -19.39 -13.60
CA LYS A 139 -21.56 -19.47 -13.15
C LYS A 139 -22.41 -20.28 -14.15
N PRO A 140 -23.11 -21.35 -13.70
CA PRO A 140 -23.97 -22.12 -14.58
C PRO A 140 -25.16 -21.27 -15.04
N ILE A 141 -25.39 -21.25 -16.34
CA ILE A 141 -26.60 -20.66 -16.92
C ILE A 141 -27.71 -21.74 -16.88
N ILE A 142 -28.75 -21.50 -16.09
CA ILE A 142 -29.93 -22.35 -16.09
C ILE A 142 -30.93 -21.76 -17.08
N ALA A 143 -31.12 -22.46 -18.20
CA ALA A 143 -32.18 -22.16 -19.17
C ALA A 143 -33.39 -23.09 -18.95
N THR A 144 -34.57 -22.53 -18.71
CA THR A 144 -35.83 -23.27 -18.66
C THR A 144 -36.52 -23.12 -19.99
N ILE A 145 -36.66 -24.23 -20.71
CA ILE A 145 -37.34 -24.27 -22.01
C ILE A 145 -38.76 -24.77 -21.78
N PHE A 146 -39.74 -23.92 -22.04
CA PHE A 146 -41.15 -24.31 -22.05
C PHE A 146 -41.52 -24.74 -23.47
N LEU A 147 -41.94 -25.99 -23.62
CA LEU A 147 -42.50 -26.50 -24.87
C LEU A 147 -44.03 -26.37 -24.82
N ASP A 148 -44.58 -25.41 -25.53
CA ASP A 148 -46.02 -25.10 -25.53
C ASP A 148 -46.84 -26.17 -26.29
N ASN A 149 -46.21 -26.88 -27.25
CA ASN A 149 -46.86 -27.92 -28.07
C ASN A 149 -46.26 -29.30 -27.83
N TYR A 150 -46.14 -29.74 -26.58
CA TYR A 150 -45.54 -31.02 -26.23
C TYR A 150 -46.26 -32.22 -26.93
N ASP A 151 -47.60 -32.16 -27.06
CA ASP A 151 -48.40 -33.21 -27.71
C ASP A 151 -48.08 -33.38 -29.19
N GLU A 152 -47.83 -32.30 -29.93
CA GLU A 152 -47.44 -32.36 -31.35
C GLU A 152 -46.03 -32.93 -31.54
N ILE A 153 -45.09 -32.61 -30.64
CA ILE A 153 -43.72 -33.15 -30.69
C ILE A 153 -43.72 -34.65 -30.38
N CYS A 154 -44.51 -35.11 -29.41
CA CYS A 154 -44.65 -36.52 -29.08
C CYS A 154 -45.24 -37.33 -30.25
N LEU A 155 -46.21 -36.79 -31.00
CA LEU A 155 -46.79 -37.43 -32.16
C LEU A 155 -45.78 -37.59 -33.31
N LEU A 156 -44.87 -36.66 -33.49
CA LEU A 156 -43.81 -36.75 -34.51
C LEU A 156 -42.80 -37.88 -34.22
N TYR A 157 -42.53 -38.17 -32.94
CA TYR A 157 -41.57 -39.21 -32.52
C TYR A 157 -42.22 -40.60 -32.34
N THR A 158 -43.52 -40.66 -32.16
CA THR A 158 -44.27 -41.93 -31.99
C THR A 158 -44.91 -42.46 -33.31
N SER A 159 -44.61 -41.80 -34.43
CA SER A 159 -45.00 -42.34 -35.74
C SER A 159 -44.37 -43.74 -35.97
N PRO A 160 -45.16 -44.82 -36.17
CA PRO A 160 -44.61 -46.14 -36.30
C PRO A 160 -43.70 -46.22 -37.54
N SER A 161 -42.51 -46.79 -37.30
CA SER A 161 -41.55 -47.05 -38.38
C SER A 161 -42.15 -47.73 -39.57
N PRO A 162 -41.83 -47.35 -40.82
CA PRO A 162 -42.35 -48.05 -42.05
C PRO A 162 -41.98 -49.51 -42.12
N ARG A 163 -41.24 -50.06 -41.17
CA ARG A 163 -40.84 -51.51 -41.16
C ARG A 163 -41.86 -52.46 -40.52
N ASP A 164 -42.89 -51.95 -39.86
CA ASP A 164 -43.87 -52.79 -39.15
C ASP A 164 -45.13 -53.13 -39.99
N LYS A 165 -45.06 -52.93 -41.29
CA LYS A 165 -46.11 -53.44 -42.21
C LYS A 165 -45.57 -54.66 -42.96
N ARG A 166 -45.66 -55.81 -42.30
CA ARG A 166 -45.73 -57.16 -42.96
C ARG A 166 -46.81 -57.98 -42.31
#